data_4cf3b06152e70c0b8fef92286bfef8c7
#
_entry.id   4cf3b06152e70c0b8fef92286bfef8c7
#
_cell.length_a   1.000
_cell.length_b   1.000
_cell.length_c   1.000
_cell.angle_alpha   90.00
_cell.angle_beta   90.00
_cell.angle_gamma   90.00
#
_symmetry.space_group_name_H-M   'P 1'
#
loop_
_entity.id
_entity.type
_entity.pdbx_description
1 polymer ?
#
loop_
_entity_poly.entity_id
_entity_poly.type
_entity_poly.pdbx_seq_one_letter_code
_entity_poly.pdbx_strand_id
1 'polypeptide(L)'
;METKNTAILAKDYRLSEILSNKKYSVDYFQREYKWEPINIEQLVFDLVGAFMESYRSGDTIKDVAHYGTYYMGSIVLNERGSVNSIIDGQQRITSLTLLLIYLYHATGKTMGEQISNMIYSDSYGEKSFNIDVPERQECLQSLYEKGEYTVKDTDDESTKNMAARYNDICNCFPTEDFEGDMLKAFVYWVKENLILVKITALSEENAYTIFETMNDRGVPLTASDMLKGFILSKFSHDEKRTKVNAQWRKDMLTLDGYDTNKGAENQFFQSWLRSQFAVSIRQSKVNSVNQDFENIGTRYHSWFKDNYDKGLLAEAINGDIEGFVEKNYRFFFRQYVKIKEAERSFKKEMEHVFYHQYWRIAPSLCYPLYLAPLTLEDDEEICNKKIDLVAHFLENFAVRRSTNYRLFSASSLRYTMCNLVKTIRGKNVEDLRATLIKETEEIDDFDKTLPNFRLHGMNRPFIKYFLARITSYIEEGSGMGNHFVDYMRNPNRKPFEVEHVWSEHFEWHTDEFTQTDEFNAFRNSIGDLILLPNGVNQSYNDMPVVEKLPHYIKENILAQSFCASAYEKNPSFKAFITKNNLPFKPYTDFKKKDIQERCSLYAAIANHIWNKSLE
;
A
#
# COMPACT_ATOMS: atom_id res chain seq x y z
N MET A 1 10.80 1.92 50.34
CA MET A 1 9.89 1.29 49.37
C MET A 1 8.89 2.35 48.93
N GLU A 2 9.17 3.08 47.90
CA GLU A 2 8.19 3.98 47.28
C GLU A 2 7.15 3.11 46.59
N THR A 3 5.91 3.19 47.04
CA THR A 3 4.77 2.61 46.36
C THR A 3 4.66 3.31 45.00
N LYS A 4 4.99 2.61 43.92
CA LYS A 4 4.65 3.05 42.56
C LYS A 4 3.14 3.25 42.55
N ASN A 5 2.72 4.50 42.50
CA ASN A 5 1.32 4.89 42.36
C ASN A 5 0.89 4.62 40.90
N THR A 6 0.48 3.38 40.63
CA THR A 6 0.10 2.88 39.30
C THR A 6 -1.42 2.97 39.07
N ALA A 7 -2.11 3.83 39.80
CA ALA A 7 -3.56 3.94 39.69
C ALA A 7 -3.96 4.74 38.45
N ILE A 8 -4.74 4.11 37.59
CA ILE A 8 -5.52 4.76 36.55
C ILE A 8 -6.72 5.39 37.26
N LEU A 9 -6.97 6.68 37.04
CA LEU A 9 -8.12 7.38 37.60
C LEU A 9 -9.22 7.47 36.53
N ALA A 10 -10.35 6.87 36.80
CA ALA A 10 -11.55 6.95 35.94
C ALA A 10 -12.71 7.57 36.74
N LYS A 11 -13.32 8.62 36.18
CA LYS A 11 -14.47 9.30 36.78
C LYS A 11 -15.36 9.87 35.69
N ASP A 12 -16.68 9.88 35.95
CA ASP A 12 -17.68 10.52 35.12
C ASP A 12 -17.68 12.05 35.28
N TYR A 13 -17.87 12.72 34.15
CA TYR A 13 -17.94 14.18 34.07
C TYR A 13 -19.01 14.59 33.04
N ARG A 14 -19.65 15.72 33.30
CA ARG A 14 -20.53 16.39 32.33
C ARG A 14 -19.68 17.02 31.22
N LEU A 15 -20.28 17.21 30.05
CA LEU A 15 -19.58 17.86 28.94
C LEU A 15 -19.06 19.25 29.32
N SER A 16 -19.85 20.02 30.10
CA SER A 16 -19.43 21.32 30.62
C SER A 16 -18.16 21.25 31.49
N GLU A 17 -18.04 20.24 32.35
CA GLU A 17 -16.87 20.05 33.21
C GLU A 17 -15.62 19.63 32.41
N ILE A 18 -15.81 18.91 31.31
CA ILE A 18 -14.75 18.51 30.40
C ILE A 18 -14.24 19.70 29.60
N LEU A 19 -15.13 20.49 28.97
CA LEU A 19 -14.74 21.46 27.96
C LEU A 19 -14.59 22.90 28.48
N SER A 20 -15.34 23.33 29.53
CA SER A 20 -15.33 24.75 29.92
C SER A 20 -13.99 25.19 30.44
N ASN A 21 -13.39 26.19 29.76
CA ASN A 21 -12.09 26.77 30.11
C ASN A 21 -10.96 25.73 30.24
N LYS A 22 -10.99 24.68 29.43
CA LYS A 22 -9.96 23.66 29.37
C LYS A 22 -9.25 23.72 28.03
N LYS A 23 -7.94 23.46 28.04
CA LYS A 23 -7.14 23.35 26.84
C LYS A 23 -6.72 21.91 26.62
N TYR A 24 -6.90 21.46 25.39
CA TYR A 24 -6.58 20.11 24.94
C TYR A 24 -5.64 20.18 23.76
N SER A 25 -4.51 19.53 23.86
CA SER A 25 -3.69 19.17 22.71
C SER A 25 -4.06 17.76 22.26
N VAL A 26 -3.85 17.49 20.99
CA VAL A 26 -3.98 16.15 20.44
C VAL A 26 -2.59 15.52 20.45
N ASP A 27 -2.45 14.39 21.13
CA ASP A 27 -1.16 13.71 21.24
C ASP A 27 -0.66 13.20 19.88
N TYR A 28 0.65 13.14 19.70
CA TYR A 28 1.34 12.80 18.44
C TYR A 28 1.04 11.39 17.92
N PHE A 29 0.55 10.48 18.74
CA PHE A 29 0.12 9.15 18.31
C PHE A 29 -1.35 9.10 17.86
N GLN A 30 -2.10 10.19 18.02
CA GLN A 30 -3.45 10.29 17.50
C GLN A 30 -3.43 10.47 15.97
N ARG A 31 -4.38 9.78 15.33
CA ARG A 31 -4.58 9.92 13.89
C ARG A 31 -5.33 11.20 13.53
N GLU A 32 -5.39 11.47 12.24
CA GLU A 32 -6.22 12.52 11.66
C GLU A 32 -7.70 12.38 12.07
N TYR A 33 -8.44 13.50 12.02
CA TYR A 33 -9.89 13.47 12.20
C TYR A 33 -10.53 12.75 10.99
N LYS A 34 -11.13 11.58 11.23
CA LYS A 34 -11.59 10.66 10.17
C LYS A 34 -13.04 10.20 10.30
N TRP A 35 -13.85 10.85 11.13
CA TRP A 35 -15.27 10.52 11.15
C TRP A 35 -15.91 10.77 9.79
N GLU A 36 -16.77 9.83 9.40
CA GLU A 36 -17.53 9.84 8.15
C GLU A 36 -18.92 10.44 8.37
N PRO A 37 -19.69 10.82 7.32
CA PRO A 37 -21.05 11.38 7.45
C PRO A 37 -21.95 10.55 8.36
N ILE A 38 -21.93 9.23 8.22
CA ILE A 38 -22.73 8.31 9.00
C ILE A 38 -22.48 8.41 10.51
N ASN A 39 -21.25 8.74 10.93
CA ASN A 39 -20.93 8.91 12.34
C ASN A 39 -21.54 10.19 12.92
N ILE A 40 -21.63 11.24 12.11
CA ILE A 40 -22.27 12.51 12.49
C ILE A 40 -23.79 12.35 12.53
N GLU A 41 -24.38 11.73 11.52
CA GLU A 41 -25.80 11.44 11.47
C GLU A 41 -26.23 10.62 12.70
N GLN A 42 -25.46 9.59 13.05
CA GLN A 42 -25.73 8.78 14.23
C GLN A 42 -25.58 9.60 15.52
N LEU A 43 -24.54 10.45 15.64
CA LEU A 43 -24.35 11.32 16.80
C LEU A 43 -25.55 12.25 17.00
N VAL A 44 -25.98 12.94 15.95
CA VAL A 44 -27.10 13.88 16.02
C VAL A 44 -28.39 13.13 16.34
N PHE A 45 -28.65 12.01 15.67
CA PHE A 45 -29.82 11.17 15.90
C PHE A 45 -29.91 10.68 17.35
N ASP A 46 -28.82 10.16 17.89
CA ASP A 46 -28.77 9.64 19.26
C ASP A 46 -29.01 10.74 20.30
N LEU A 47 -28.38 11.91 20.12
CA LEU A 47 -28.53 13.04 21.04
C LEU A 47 -29.93 13.64 20.99
N VAL A 48 -30.48 13.84 19.80
CA VAL A 48 -31.86 14.33 19.60
C VAL A 48 -32.85 13.30 20.19
N GLY A 49 -32.68 12.01 19.89
CA GLY A 49 -33.51 10.95 20.41
C GLY A 49 -33.53 10.89 21.93
N ALA A 50 -32.36 10.88 22.57
CA ALA A 50 -32.23 10.85 24.03
C ALA A 50 -32.84 12.07 24.72
N PHE A 51 -32.71 13.27 24.12
CA PHE A 51 -33.37 14.47 24.62
C PHE A 51 -34.87 14.37 24.51
N MET A 52 -35.42 13.94 23.38
CA MET A 52 -36.85 13.83 23.11
C MET A 52 -37.55 12.78 23.98
N GLU A 53 -36.85 11.79 24.51
CA GLU A 53 -37.40 10.85 25.50
C GLU A 53 -37.89 11.57 26.77
N SER A 54 -37.20 12.63 27.18
CA SER A 54 -37.48 13.39 28.40
C SER A 54 -38.30 14.65 28.15
N TYR A 55 -38.08 15.35 27.05
CA TYR A 55 -38.70 16.66 26.74
C TYR A 55 -40.23 16.55 26.56
N ARG A 56 -40.95 17.55 27.11
CA ARG A 56 -42.40 17.73 26.91
C ARG A 56 -42.67 19.18 26.46
N SER A 57 -43.68 19.34 25.62
CA SER A 57 -44.06 20.67 25.13
C SER A 57 -44.43 21.60 26.30
N GLY A 58 -43.76 22.74 26.37
CA GLY A 58 -43.89 23.73 27.45
C GLY A 58 -42.82 23.63 28.54
N ASP A 59 -41.96 22.62 28.50
CA ASP A 59 -40.79 22.54 29.41
C ASP A 59 -39.83 23.70 29.19
N THR A 60 -39.22 24.12 30.26
CA THR A 60 -38.24 25.21 30.30
C THR A 60 -36.83 24.66 30.60
N ILE A 61 -35.82 25.52 30.51
CA ILE A 61 -34.43 25.17 30.85
C ILE A 61 -34.32 24.57 32.27
N LYS A 62 -35.18 24.95 33.22
CA LYS A 62 -35.17 24.42 34.61
C LYS A 62 -35.56 22.95 34.69
N ASP A 63 -36.41 22.52 33.79
CA ASP A 63 -36.93 21.14 33.77
C ASP A 63 -35.84 20.17 33.30
N VAL A 64 -34.86 20.65 32.53
CA VAL A 64 -33.70 19.87 32.05
C VAL A 64 -32.92 19.20 33.20
N ALA A 65 -32.91 19.77 34.39
CA ALA A 65 -32.29 19.17 35.57
C ALA A 65 -32.87 17.81 35.95
N HIS A 66 -34.07 17.49 35.48
CA HIS A 66 -34.79 16.22 35.74
C HIS A 66 -34.74 15.26 34.54
N TYR A 67 -34.11 15.65 33.42
CA TYR A 67 -34.01 14.80 32.22
C TYR A 67 -32.97 13.70 32.39
N GLY A 68 -33.16 12.63 31.63
CA GLY A 68 -32.20 11.55 31.56
C GLY A 68 -30.83 12.03 31.06
N THR A 69 -29.80 11.31 31.47
CA THR A 69 -28.43 11.54 30.99
C THR A 69 -28.11 10.63 29.82
N TYR A 70 -27.25 11.09 28.93
CA TYR A 70 -26.73 10.27 27.82
C TYR A 70 -25.22 10.01 28.00
N TYR A 71 -24.83 8.73 27.97
CA TYR A 71 -23.44 8.33 28.09
C TYR A 71 -22.76 8.34 26.72
N MET A 72 -21.86 9.30 26.50
CA MET A 72 -21.15 9.51 25.24
C MET A 72 -19.89 8.62 25.08
N GLY A 73 -19.50 7.90 26.11
CA GLY A 73 -18.32 7.06 26.12
C GLY A 73 -17.17 7.61 26.96
N SER A 74 -15.99 7.01 26.82
CA SER A 74 -14.80 7.41 27.56
C SER A 74 -13.90 8.35 26.75
N ILE A 75 -13.14 9.18 27.46
CA ILE A 75 -11.98 9.92 26.95
C ILE A 75 -10.77 9.59 27.81
N VAL A 76 -9.61 9.45 27.19
CA VAL A 76 -8.34 9.20 27.89
C VAL A 76 -7.46 10.43 27.74
N LEU A 77 -7.00 10.95 28.88
CA LEU A 77 -6.18 12.15 28.94
C LEU A 77 -4.85 11.84 29.65
N ASN A 78 -3.80 12.50 29.18
CA ASN A 78 -2.56 12.64 29.89
C ASN A 78 -2.44 14.11 30.38
N GLU A 79 -2.47 14.31 31.68
CA GLU A 79 -2.42 15.63 32.29
C GLU A 79 -0.95 16.02 32.55
N ARG A 80 -0.42 16.94 31.73
CA ARG A 80 0.93 17.49 31.88
C ARG A 80 0.86 18.97 32.17
N GLY A 81 0.98 19.35 33.42
CA GLY A 81 0.93 20.77 33.81
C GLY A 81 -0.41 21.42 33.51
N SER A 82 -0.41 22.47 32.69
CA SER A 82 -1.64 23.23 32.34
C SER A 82 -2.37 22.73 31.08
N VAL A 83 -1.80 21.81 30.35
CA VAL A 83 -2.38 21.30 29.08
C VAL A 83 -2.73 19.81 29.23
N ASN A 84 -3.97 19.47 28.86
CA ASN A 84 -4.44 18.08 28.82
C ASN A 84 -4.20 17.53 27.42
N SER A 85 -3.37 16.51 27.29
CA SER A 85 -3.19 15.82 26.02
C SER A 85 -4.24 14.70 25.86
N ILE A 86 -5.02 14.77 24.77
CA ILE A 86 -5.99 13.72 24.46
C ILE A 86 -5.25 12.49 23.92
N ILE A 87 -5.45 11.34 24.58
CA ILE A 87 -4.88 10.05 24.19
C ILE A 87 -5.91 9.19 23.45
N ASP A 88 -7.18 9.24 23.88
CA ASP A 88 -8.31 8.64 23.17
C ASP A 88 -9.54 9.54 23.32
N GLY A 89 -10.44 9.48 22.34
CA GLY A 89 -11.66 10.28 22.30
C GLY A 89 -11.56 11.56 21.45
N GLN A 90 -10.45 11.79 20.74
CA GLN A 90 -10.27 12.96 19.87
C GLN A 90 -11.43 13.13 18.88
N GLN A 91 -11.85 12.06 18.22
CA GLN A 91 -12.94 12.11 17.24
C GLN A 91 -14.23 12.65 17.88
N ARG A 92 -14.58 12.14 19.09
CA ARG A 92 -15.77 12.59 19.85
C ARG A 92 -15.66 14.06 20.26
N ILE A 93 -14.54 14.46 20.87
CA ILE A 93 -14.35 15.84 21.33
C ILE A 93 -14.36 16.81 20.15
N THR A 94 -13.73 16.48 19.03
CA THR A 94 -13.79 17.30 17.81
C THR A 94 -15.23 17.44 17.29
N SER A 95 -15.96 16.33 17.17
CA SER A 95 -17.35 16.35 16.68
C SER A 95 -18.30 17.09 17.62
N LEU A 96 -18.12 16.92 18.94
CA LEU A 96 -18.89 17.68 19.94
C LEU A 96 -18.56 19.19 19.86
N THR A 97 -17.30 19.57 19.59
CA THR A 97 -16.93 20.97 19.36
C THR A 97 -17.61 21.52 18.11
N LEU A 98 -17.66 20.77 17.01
CA LEU A 98 -18.39 21.17 15.80
C LEU A 98 -19.89 21.33 16.06
N LEU A 99 -20.48 20.41 16.82
CA LEU A 99 -21.89 20.51 17.24
C LEU A 99 -22.13 21.75 18.11
N LEU A 100 -21.24 22.05 19.06
CA LEU A 100 -21.34 23.25 19.89
C LEU A 100 -21.22 24.52 19.06
N ILE A 101 -20.35 24.57 18.04
CA ILE A 101 -20.24 25.69 17.11
C ILE A 101 -21.55 25.85 16.32
N TYR A 102 -22.14 24.76 15.84
CA TYR A 102 -23.44 24.79 15.17
C TYR A 102 -24.53 25.35 16.10
N LEU A 103 -24.65 24.83 17.34
CA LEU A 103 -25.63 25.27 18.33
C LEU A 103 -25.42 26.74 18.73
N TYR A 104 -24.16 27.22 18.76
CA TYR A 104 -23.82 28.62 18.98
C TYR A 104 -24.46 29.51 17.91
N HIS A 105 -24.39 29.12 16.64
CA HIS A 105 -25.03 29.87 15.55
C HIS A 105 -26.55 29.73 15.56
N ALA A 106 -27.06 28.50 15.76
CA ALA A 106 -28.50 28.20 15.73
C ALA A 106 -29.28 28.95 16.83
N THR A 107 -28.69 29.14 18.01
CA THR A 107 -29.35 29.84 19.13
C THR A 107 -29.18 31.37 19.10
N GLY A 108 -28.43 31.89 18.15
CA GLY A 108 -28.01 33.28 18.14
C GLY A 108 -27.18 33.65 19.38
N LYS A 109 -26.75 34.92 19.50
CA LYS A 109 -25.82 35.36 20.57
C LYS A 109 -26.36 35.16 22.00
N THR A 110 -27.66 34.97 22.19
CA THR A 110 -28.31 34.89 23.52
C THR A 110 -27.89 33.67 24.35
N MET A 111 -27.62 32.55 23.72
CA MET A 111 -27.09 31.34 24.39
C MET A 111 -25.61 31.11 24.13
N GLY A 112 -25.03 31.88 23.19
CA GLY A 112 -23.64 31.75 22.80
C GLY A 112 -22.66 31.94 23.95
N GLU A 113 -22.93 32.88 24.86
CA GLU A 113 -22.08 33.10 26.04
C GLU A 113 -22.01 31.91 26.99
N GLN A 114 -23.04 31.06 27.01
CA GLN A 114 -23.09 29.88 27.90
C GLN A 114 -22.30 28.67 27.39
N ILE A 115 -22.07 28.59 26.09
CA ILE A 115 -21.32 27.51 25.46
C ILE A 115 -20.00 27.98 24.84
N SER A 116 -19.81 29.28 24.68
CA SER A 116 -18.58 29.85 24.08
C SER A 116 -17.32 29.39 24.80
N ASN A 117 -17.32 29.35 26.14
CA ASN A 117 -16.20 28.89 26.95
C ASN A 117 -15.88 27.41 26.82
N MET A 118 -16.78 26.61 26.24
CA MET A 118 -16.56 25.20 25.90
C MET A 118 -15.91 25.05 24.53
N ILE A 119 -15.91 26.08 23.71
CA ILE A 119 -15.34 26.11 22.35
C ILE A 119 -14.03 26.89 22.37
N TYR A 120 -14.06 28.12 22.90
CA TYR A 120 -13.02 29.11 22.85
C TYR A 120 -12.85 29.78 24.22
N SER A 121 -11.67 29.75 24.79
CA SER A 121 -11.47 30.23 26.15
C SER A 121 -10.12 30.92 26.31
N ASP A 122 -10.03 31.73 27.36
CA ASP A 122 -8.82 32.41 27.80
C ASP A 122 -8.00 31.49 28.73
N SER A 123 -6.70 31.41 28.49
CA SER A 123 -5.75 30.76 29.39
C SER A 123 -4.54 31.67 29.54
N TYR A 124 -4.38 32.23 30.71
CA TYR A 124 -3.29 33.16 31.04
C TYR A 124 -3.19 34.41 30.13
N GLY A 125 -4.34 34.91 29.65
CA GLY A 125 -4.41 36.08 28.78
C GLY A 125 -4.34 35.76 27.29
N GLU A 126 -4.15 34.51 26.91
CA GLU A 126 -4.21 34.07 25.52
C GLU A 126 -5.53 33.36 25.23
N LYS A 127 -6.29 33.95 24.30
CA LYS A 127 -7.55 33.38 23.84
C LYS A 127 -7.30 32.44 22.66
N SER A 128 -7.73 31.20 22.77
CA SER A 128 -7.62 30.19 21.70
C SER A 128 -8.72 29.15 21.81
N PHE A 129 -8.84 28.29 20.80
CA PHE A 129 -9.77 27.16 20.85
C PHE A 129 -9.37 26.17 21.95
N ASN A 130 -10.40 25.52 22.51
CA ASN A 130 -10.18 24.52 23.55
C ASN A 130 -9.46 23.28 23.00
N ILE A 131 -9.65 22.96 21.70
CA ILE A 131 -8.85 21.97 20.99
C ILE A 131 -7.74 22.72 20.25
N ASP A 132 -6.53 22.58 20.75
CA ASP A 132 -5.34 23.26 20.19
C ASP A 132 -4.60 22.30 19.24
N VAL A 133 -4.90 22.42 17.95
CA VAL A 133 -4.23 21.73 16.84
C VAL A 133 -3.94 22.79 15.78
N PRO A 134 -2.68 23.21 15.62
CA PRO A 134 -2.32 24.36 14.78
C PRO A 134 -2.90 24.33 13.36
N GLU A 135 -2.87 23.17 12.72
CA GLU A 135 -3.33 22.97 11.33
C GLU A 135 -4.85 23.17 11.17
N ARG A 136 -5.61 23.04 12.27
CA ARG A 136 -7.09 23.13 12.29
C ARG A 136 -7.62 24.50 12.73
N GLN A 137 -6.76 25.38 13.23
CA GLN A 137 -7.14 26.65 13.84
C GLN A 137 -7.89 27.55 12.85
N GLU A 138 -7.42 27.68 11.61
CA GLU A 138 -8.06 28.52 10.60
C GLU A 138 -9.48 28.04 10.28
N CYS A 139 -9.68 26.73 10.14
CA CYS A 139 -10.99 26.14 9.91
C CYS A 139 -11.93 26.38 11.11
N LEU A 140 -11.48 26.08 12.33
CA LEU A 140 -12.26 26.31 13.55
C LEU A 140 -12.65 27.78 13.71
N GLN A 141 -11.72 28.71 13.43
CA GLN A 141 -11.97 30.14 13.49
C GLN A 141 -13.07 30.57 12.51
N SER A 142 -12.98 30.13 11.25
CA SER A 142 -14.00 30.46 10.25
C SER A 142 -15.36 29.87 10.61
N LEU A 143 -15.42 28.60 11.04
CA LEU A 143 -16.65 27.97 11.49
C LEU A 143 -17.27 28.70 12.69
N TYR A 144 -16.45 29.06 13.69
CA TYR A 144 -16.93 29.76 14.89
C TYR A 144 -17.41 31.19 14.60
N GLU A 145 -16.71 31.95 13.73
CA GLU A 145 -17.06 33.35 13.43
C GLU A 145 -18.19 33.48 12.42
N LYS A 146 -18.18 32.62 11.37
CA LYS A 146 -19.03 32.77 10.18
C LYS A 146 -20.04 31.64 9.99
N GLY A 147 -19.83 30.49 10.64
CA GLY A 147 -20.64 29.27 10.41
C GLY A 147 -20.33 28.54 9.11
N GLU A 148 -19.22 28.92 8.43
CA GLU A 148 -18.80 28.30 7.17
C GLU A 148 -17.28 28.29 7.01
N TYR A 149 -16.76 27.36 6.22
CA TYR A 149 -15.36 27.31 5.81
C TYR A 149 -15.24 26.84 4.37
N THR A 150 -14.49 27.58 3.56
CA THR A 150 -14.16 27.19 2.19
C THR A 150 -12.87 26.38 2.18
N VAL A 151 -12.97 25.09 1.85
CA VAL A 151 -11.84 24.18 1.78
C VAL A 151 -10.85 24.62 0.70
N LYS A 152 -9.56 24.65 1.05
CA LYS A 152 -8.44 24.99 0.17
C LYS A 152 -7.74 23.72 -0.31
N ASP A 153 -7.09 23.77 -1.46
CA ASP A 153 -6.30 22.64 -1.98
C ASP A 153 -5.13 22.28 -1.05
N THR A 154 -4.61 23.27 -0.32
CA THR A 154 -3.51 23.11 0.65
C THR A 154 -3.93 22.55 2.00
N ASP A 155 -5.24 22.44 2.28
CA ASP A 155 -5.73 21.91 3.54
C ASP A 155 -5.41 20.42 3.67
N ASP A 156 -5.09 19.99 4.88
CA ASP A 156 -4.93 18.60 5.21
C ASP A 156 -6.28 17.83 5.21
N GLU A 157 -6.22 16.51 5.21
CA GLU A 157 -7.43 15.66 5.23
C GLU A 157 -8.30 15.93 6.47
N SER A 158 -7.68 16.21 7.60
CA SER A 158 -8.36 16.47 8.86
C SER A 158 -9.20 17.75 8.79
N THR A 159 -8.64 18.81 8.24
CA THR A 159 -9.32 20.10 8.02
C THR A 159 -10.47 19.97 7.03
N LYS A 160 -10.24 19.24 5.92
CA LYS A 160 -11.29 18.93 4.93
C LYS A 160 -12.43 18.15 5.56
N ASN A 161 -12.12 17.14 6.36
CA ASN A 161 -13.11 16.33 7.07
C ASN A 161 -13.89 17.17 8.11
N MET A 162 -13.22 18.04 8.86
CA MET A 162 -13.90 18.90 9.83
C MET A 162 -14.92 19.83 9.17
N ALA A 163 -14.55 20.49 8.08
CA ALA A 163 -15.47 21.35 7.33
C ALA A 163 -16.65 20.54 6.76
N ALA A 164 -16.40 19.35 6.21
CA ALA A 164 -17.43 18.49 5.71
C ALA A 164 -18.38 18.00 6.83
N ARG A 165 -17.85 17.56 7.97
CA ARG A 165 -18.65 17.10 9.12
C ARG A 165 -19.47 18.21 9.76
N TYR A 166 -18.96 19.43 9.78
CA TYR A 166 -19.78 20.58 10.19
C TYR A 166 -20.98 20.78 9.26
N ASN A 167 -20.80 20.69 7.96
CA ASN A 167 -21.88 20.77 6.98
C ASN A 167 -22.88 19.60 7.15
N ASP A 168 -22.40 18.39 7.48
CA ASP A 168 -23.29 17.27 7.76
C ASP A 168 -24.15 17.54 9.01
N ILE A 169 -23.61 18.15 10.07
CA ILE A 169 -24.40 18.60 11.24
C ILE A 169 -25.49 19.59 10.81
N CYS A 170 -25.13 20.60 9.99
CA CYS A 170 -26.08 21.58 9.48
C CYS A 170 -27.23 20.94 8.69
N ASN A 171 -26.92 19.86 7.95
CA ASN A 171 -27.89 19.17 7.09
C ASN A 171 -28.76 18.17 7.84
N CYS A 172 -28.24 17.49 8.87
CA CYS A 172 -28.98 16.43 9.57
C CYS A 172 -29.64 16.85 10.87
N PHE A 173 -29.30 18.02 11.44
CA PHE A 173 -29.96 18.51 12.63
C PHE A 173 -31.40 18.98 12.31
N PRO A 174 -32.44 18.55 13.05
CA PRO A 174 -33.85 18.87 12.76
C PRO A 174 -34.19 20.30 13.18
N THR A 175 -33.65 21.31 12.49
CA THR A 175 -33.76 22.72 12.84
C THR A 175 -35.20 23.23 12.91
N GLU A 176 -36.07 22.71 12.02
CA GLU A 176 -37.49 23.11 11.96
C GLU A 176 -38.29 22.69 13.21
N ASP A 177 -37.87 21.59 13.86
CA ASP A 177 -38.50 21.06 15.07
C ASP A 177 -37.93 21.71 16.34
N PHE A 178 -36.71 22.23 16.29
CA PHE A 178 -35.98 22.77 17.43
C PHE A 178 -35.95 24.32 17.40
N GLU A 179 -37.08 24.93 17.85
CA GLU A 179 -37.17 26.39 17.91
C GLU A 179 -37.36 26.90 19.34
N GLY A 180 -37.05 28.16 19.57
CA GLY A 180 -37.36 28.88 20.80
C GLY A 180 -36.79 28.22 22.07
N ASP A 181 -37.67 27.93 23.03
CA ASP A 181 -37.25 27.38 24.32
C ASP A 181 -36.85 25.91 24.26
N MET A 182 -37.31 25.15 23.27
CA MET A 182 -36.89 23.78 23.05
C MET A 182 -35.41 23.70 22.66
N LEU A 183 -34.95 24.56 21.73
CA LEU A 183 -33.56 24.61 21.33
C LEU A 183 -32.65 25.02 22.50
N LYS A 184 -33.11 25.99 23.33
CA LYS A 184 -32.39 26.39 24.55
C LYS A 184 -32.31 25.24 25.55
N ALA A 185 -33.40 24.51 25.76
CA ALA A 185 -33.42 23.34 26.62
C ALA A 185 -32.47 22.24 26.13
N PHE A 186 -32.43 21.99 24.81
CA PHE A 186 -31.50 21.04 24.21
C PHE A 186 -30.02 21.46 24.43
N VAL A 187 -29.68 22.72 24.23
CA VAL A 187 -28.32 23.22 24.51
C VAL A 187 -27.93 23.00 25.96
N TYR A 188 -28.84 23.29 26.89
CA TYR A 188 -28.60 23.03 28.31
C TYR A 188 -28.45 21.54 28.61
N TRP A 189 -29.23 20.70 27.98
CA TRP A 189 -29.16 19.25 28.13
C TRP A 189 -27.84 18.69 27.60
N VAL A 190 -27.38 19.12 26.42
CA VAL A 190 -26.06 18.77 25.87
C VAL A 190 -24.96 19.18 26.84
N LYS A 191 -25.08 20.34 27.46
CA LYS A 191 -24.08 20.87 28.40
C LYS A 191 -24.03 20.07 29.71
N GLU A 192 -25.18 19.75 30.31
CA GLU A 192 -25.27 19.27 31.69
C GLU A 192 -25.61 17.77 31.82
N ASN A 193 -26.24 17.18 30.81
CA ASN A 193 -26.74 15.79 30.85
C ASN A 193 -25.95 14.85 29.93
N LEU A 194 -25.04 15.39 29.11
CA LEU A 194 -24.11 14.57 28.33
C LEU A 194 -22.91 14.19 29.21
N ILE A 195 -22.74 12.88 29.44
CA ILE A 195 -21.75 12.35 30.38
C ILE A 195 -20.64 11.63 29.63
N LEU A 196 -19.38 11.94 29.99
CA LEU A 196 -18.19 11.22 29.53
C LEU A 196 -17.43 10.66 30.73
N VAL A 197 -16.86 9.48 30.58
CA VAL A 197 -15.91 8.94 31.57
C VAL A 197 -14.51 9.41 31.21
N LYS A 198 -13.95 10.29 32.04
CA LYS A 198 -12.55 10.74 31.90
C LYS A 198 -11.65 9.73 32.60
N ILE A 199 -10.69 9.20 31.85
CA ILE A 199 -9.62 8.33 32.31
C ILE A 199 -8.32 9.11 32.24
N THR A 200 -7.66 9.30 33.38
CA THR A 200 -6.38 10.01 33.45
C THR A 200 -5.23 9.01 33.54
N ALA A 201 -4.32 9.10 32.58
CA ALA A 201 -3.05 8.37 32.57
C ALA A 201 -1.98 9.17 33.33
N LEU A 202 -1.31 8.54 34.30
CA LEU A 202 -0.31 9.20 35.14
C LEU A 202 1.11 9.17 34.55
N SER A 203 1.33 8.43 33.46
CA SER A 203 2.61 8.39 32.73
C SER A 203 2.36 8.14 31.24
N GLU A 204 3.36 8.47 30.39
CA GLU A 204 3.29 8.18 28.95
C GLU A 204 3.18 6.69 28.65
N GLU A 205 3.85 5.85 29.41
CA GLU A 205 3.81 4.40 29.24
C GLU A 205 2.41 3.85 29.58
N ASN A 206 1.79 4.37 30.65
CA ASN A 206 0.40 4.04 31.00
C ASN A 206 -0.58 4.59 29.95
N ALA A 207 -0.34 5.81 29.47
CA ALA A 207 -1.12 6.42 28.39
C ALA A 207 -1.16 5.56 27.14
N TYR A 208 0.02 5.11 26.69
CA TYR A 208 0.13 4.21 25.53
C TYR A 208 -0.54 2.86 25.77
N THR A 209 -0.37 2.27 26.95
CA THR A 209 -0.98 0.97 27.31
C THR A 209 -2.52 1.06 27.34
N ILE A 210 -3.07 2.14 27.91
CA ILE A 210 -4.51 2.38 27.92
C ILE A 210 -5.02 2.56 26.49
N PHE A 211 -4.32 3.36 25.69
CA PHE A 211 -4.62 3.60 24.31
C PHE A 211 -4.67 2.30 23.47
N GLU A 212 -3.66 1.44 23.61
CA GLU A 212 -3.61 0.14 22.93
C GLU A 212 -4.78 -0.77 23.31
N THR A 213 -5.16 -0.79 24.60
CA THR A 213 -6.20 -1.69 25.12
C THR A 213 -7.63 -1.19 24.92
N MET A 214 -7.85 0.13 24.90
CA MET A 214 -9.19 0.71 24.77
C MET A 214 -9.66 0.94 23.33
N ASN A 215 -8.75 0.87 22.37
CA ASN A 215 -9.06 1.16 20.97
C ASN A 215 -9.91 0.07 20.27
N ASP A 216 -10.30 -0.99 20.99
CA ASP A 216 -11.19 -2.05 20.49
C ASP A 216 -12.66 -1.61 20.28
N ARG A 217 -13.03 -0.37 20.66
CA ARG A 217 -14.41 0.12 20.66
C ARG A 217 -14.64 1.35 19.78
N GLY A 218 -14.01 1.42 18.61
CA GLY A 218 -14.16 2.55 17.68
C GLY A 218 -13.68 2.20 16.29
N VAL A 219 -13.35 3.22 15.46
CA VAL A 219 -12.56 2.97 14.25
C VAL A 219 -11.17 2.54 14.73
N PRO A 220 -10.75 1.28 14.55
CA PRO A 220 -9.52 0.78 15.13
C PRO A 220 -8.31 1.53 14.57
N LEU A 221 -7.29 1.75 15.41
CA LEU A 221 -6.00 2.25 14.95
C LEU A 221 -5.38 1.29 13.96
N THR A 222 -4.69 1.86 12.98
CA THR A 222 -3.86 1.05 12.10
C THR A 222 -2.61 0.55 12.83
N ALA A 223 -2.04 -0.54 12.38
CA ALA A 223 -0.77 -1.02 12.92
C ALA A 223 0.37 0.02 12.75
N SER A 224 0.28 0.87 11.71
CA SER A 224 1.19 1.99 11.47
C SER A 224 1.05 3.08 12.53
N ASP A 225 -0.18 3.45 12.91
CA ASP A 225 -0.43 4.43 13.97
C ASP A 225 0.12 3.94 15.33
N MET A 226 -0.09 2.66 15.63
CA MET A 226 0.43 2.03 16.86
C MET A 226 1.95 1.99 16.89
N LEU A 227 2.60 1.65 15.77
CA LEU A 227 4.06 1.67 15.66
C LEU A 227 4.61 3.09 15.83
N LYS A 228 4.00 4.08 15.13
CA LYS A 228 4.35 5.50 15.27
C LYS A 228 4.27 5.96 16.72
N GLY A 229 3.14 5.66 17.38
CA GLY A 229 2.92 5.99 18.78
C GLY A 229 4.00 5.44 19.69
N PHE A 230 4.33 4.16 19.54
CA PHE A 230 5.39 3.52 20.33
C PHE A 230 6.76 4.19 20.10
N ILE A 231 7.16 4.36 18.83
CA ILE A 231 8.46 4.97 18.49
C ILE A 231 8.55 6.39 19.06
N LEU A 232 7.55 7.24 18.82
CA LEU A 232 7.55 8.63 19.26
C LEU A 232 7.47 8.76 20.80
N SER A 233 6.89 7.79 21.51
CA SER A 233 6.89 7.76 22.99
C SER A 233 8.29 7.59 23.58
N LYS A 234 9.25 7.11 22.81
CA LYS A 234 10.65 6.93 23.24
C LYS A 234 11.55 8.14 22.96
N PHE A 235 11.02 9.18 22.31
CA PHE A 235 11.75 10.42 22.04
C PHE A 235 11.84 11.29 23.29
N SER A 236 13.03 11.78 23.59
CA SER A 236 13.27 12.65 24.72
C SER A 236 13.06 14.14 24.44
N HIS A 237 13.09 14.55 23.16
CA HIS A 237 13.02 15.96 22.74
C HIS A 237 11.72 16.24 21.97
N ASP A 238 10.89 17.14 22.51
CA ASP A 238 9.59 17.47 21.90
C ASP A 238 9.69 18.10 20.50
N GLU A 239 10.70 18.95 20.25
CA GLU A 239 10.92 19.52 18.91
C GLU A 239 11.21 18.45 17.85
N LYS A 240 12.09 17.48 18.19
CA LYS A 240 12.39 16.38 17.28
C LYS A 240 11.19 15.49 17.07
N ARG A 241 10.43 15.21 18.14
CA ARG A 241 9.20 14.43 18.09
C ARG A 241 8.19 15.07 17.12
N THR A 242 7.95 16.37 17.23
CA THR A 242 7.04 17.11 16.35
C THR A 242 7.50 17.07 14.89
N LYS A 243 8.79 17.29 14.65
CA LYS A 243 9.37 17.25 13.30
C LYS A 243 9.24 15.86 12.66
N VAL A 244 9.54 14.81 13.42
CA VAL A 244 9.42 13.43 12.92
C VAL A 244 7.97 13.05 12.68
N ASN A 245 7.04 13.47 13.54
CA ASN A 245 5.61 13.24 13.35
C ASN A 245 5.08 13.88 12.05
N ALA A 246 5.46 15.14 11.78
CA ALA A 246 5.09 15.84 10.55
C ALA A 246 5.66 15.12 9.30
N GLN A 247 6.93 14.69 9.39
CA GLN A 247 7.55 13.94 8.29
C GLN A 247 6.90 12.58 8.08
N TRP A 248 6.58 11.85 9.15
CA TRP A 248 5.88 10.57 9.07
C TRP A 248 4.55 10.69 8.34
N ARG A 249 3.75 11.73 8.66
CA ARG A 249 2.51 12.01 7.93
C ARG A 249 2.74 12.19 6.43
N LYS A 250 3.76 13.00 6.07
CA LYS A 250 4.11 13.20 4.66
C LYS A 250 4.53 11.90 3.96
N ASP A 251 5.28 11.07 4.67
CA ASP A 251 5.74 9.78 4.15
C ASP A 251 4.55 8.83 3.91
N MET A 252 3.57 8.77 4.83
CA MET A 252 2.36 7.95 4.65
C MET A 252 1.50 8.44 3.48
N LEU A 253 1.28 9.76 3.35
CA LEU A 253 0.60 10.34 2.19
C LEU A 253 1.31 10.01 0.85
N THR A 254 2.64 9.94 0.86
CA THR A 254 3.41 9.53 -0.31
C THR A 254 3.11 8.07 -0.68
N LEU A 255 3.02 7.16 0.30
CA LEU A 255 2.67 5.75 0.07
C LEU A 255 1.24 5.57 -0.44
N ASP A 256 0.29 6.32 0.10
CA ASP A 256 -1.11 6.29 -0.35
C ASP A 256 -1.24 6.65 -1.85
N GLY A 257 -0.38 7.51 -2.37
CA GLY A 257 -0.28 7.81 -3.80
C GLY A 257 0.16 6.62 -4.68
N TYR A 258 0.73 5.58 -4.08
CA TYR A 258 1.19 4.37 -4.80
C TYR A 258 0.21 3.20 -4.73
N ASP A 259 -0.72 3.18 -3.78
CA ASP A 259 -1.69 2.08 -3.63
C ASP A 259 -3.10 2.62 -3.39
N THR A 260 -4.01 2.31 -4.30
CA THR A 260 -5.42 2.69 -4.19
C THR A 260 -6.19 1.87 -3.14
N ASN A 261 -5.60 0.79 -2.61
CA ASN A 261 -6.26 -0.17 -1.72
C ASN A 261 -5.94 0.02 -0.22
N LYS A 262 -5.42 1.18 0.20
CA LYS A 262 -5.13 1.52 1.61
C LYS A 262 -4.24 0.51 2.36
N GLY A 263 -3.34 -0.19 1.66
CA GLY A 263 -2.45 -1.20 2.24
C GLY A 263 -0.97 -0.87 2.17
N ALA A 264 -0.59 0.23 1.51
CA ALA A 264 0.80 0.58 1.20
C ALA A 264 1.68 0.77 2.44
N GLU A 265 1.14 1.42 3.48
CA GLU A 265 1.83 1.60 4.76
C GLU A 265 2.22 0.27 5.39
N ASN A 266 1.24 -0.63 5.53
CA ASN A 266 1.47 -1.95 6.11
C ASN A 266 2.50 -2.74 5.29
N GLN A 267 2.41 -2.67 3.97
CA GLN A 267 3.32 -3.36 3.06
C GLN A 267 4.76 -2.84 3.23
N PHE A 268 4.95 -1.53 3.39
CA PHE A 268 6.27 -0.95 3.65
C PHE A 268 6.85 -1.46 4.97
N PHE A 269 6.14 -1.28 6.09
CA PHE A 269 6.66 -1.69 7.41
C PHE A 269 6.94 -3.19 7.49
N GLN A 270 6.03 -4.01 6.98
CA GLN A 270 6.24 -5.45 6.92
C GLN A 270 7.47 -5.82 6.09
N SER A 271 7.67 -5.15 4.95
CA SER A 271 8.79 -5.42 4.05
C SER A 271 10.11 -5.00 4.66
N TRP A 272 10.19 -3.80 5.19
CA TRP A 272 11.38 -3.28 5.85
C TRP A 272 11.78 -4.12 7.07
N LEU A 273 10.84 -4.36 7.99
CA LEU A 273 11.15 -5.11 9.22
C LEU A 273 11.53 -6.56 8.92
N ARG A 274 10.88 -7.22 7.96
CA ARG A 274 11.27 -8.56 7.51
C ARG A 274 12.65 -8.57 6.88
N SER A 275 12.96 -7.60 6.02
CA SER A 275 14.24 -7.54 5.31
C SER A 275 15.41 -7.40 6.26
N GLN A 276 15.28 -6.57 7.30
CA GLN A 276 16.40 -6.19 8.15
C GLN A 276 16.48 -6.95 9.47
N PHE A 277 15.34 -7.32 10.08
CA PHE A 277 15.33 -7.75 11.47
C PHE A 277 14.77 -9.15 11.73
N ALA A 278 13.95 -9.70 10.82
CA ALA A 278 13.39 -11.03 11.02
C ALA A 278 14.47 -12.12 10.90
N VAL A 279 14.57 -13.01 11.90
CA VAL A 279 15.55 -14.11 11.94
C VAL A 279 14.90 -15.49 11.92
N SER A 280 13.65 -15.61 12.35
CA SER A 280 12.94 -16.86 12.49
C SER A 280 11.69 -16.95 11.62
N ILE A 281 11.41 -18.16 11.12
CA ILE A 281 10.23 -18.46 10.30
C ILE A 281 9.52 -19.70 10.85
N ARG A 282 8.19 -19.66 10.86
CA ARG A 282 7.34 -20.78 11.26
C ARG A 282 7.61 -22.03 10.39
N GLN A 283 7.84 -23.16 11.03
CA GLN A 283 7.95 -24.45 10.34
C GLN A 283 6.59 -24.92 9.83
N SER A 284 6.59 -25.66 8.72
CA SER A 284 5.36 -26.20 8.08
C SER A 284 4.74 -27.38 8.84
N LYS A 285 4.91 -27.47 10.17
CA LYS A 285 4.34 -28.51 11.02
C LYS A 285 3.01 -28.06 11.60
N VAL A 286 2.09 -29.01 11.79
CA VAL A 286 0.83 -28.78 12.50
C VAL A 286 1.15 -28.26 13.90
N ASN A 287 0.43 -27.23 14.35
CA ASN A 287 0.60 -26.54 15.65
C ASN A 287 1.94 -25.78 15.86
N SER A 288 2.71 -25.49 14.81
CA SER A 288 3.88 -24.62 14.96
C SER A 288 3.47 -23.17 15.24
N VAL A 289 4.16 -22.54 16.19
CA VAL A 289 3.89 -21.15 16.61
C VAL A 289 4.43 -20.18 15.57
N ASN A 290 3.73 -19.05 15.38
CA ASN A 290 4.21 -17.95 14.55
C ASN A 290 5.55 -17.42 15.05
N GLN A 291 6.44 -17.13 14.13
CA GLN A 291 7.77 -16.61 14.34
C GLN A 291 7.87 -15.18 13.79
N ASP A 292 9.08 -14.61 13.68
CA ASP A 292 9.28 -13.23 13.26
C ASP A 292 8.56 -12.89 11.94
N PHE A 293 8.79 -13.68 10.89
CA PHE A 293 8.20 -13.40 9.58
C PHE A 293 6.68 -13.37 9.58
N GLU A 294 6.03 -14.24 10.37
CA GLU A 294 4.58 -14.27 10.52
C GLU A 294 4.09 -13.13 11.40
N ASN A 295 4.74 -12.91 12.55
CA ASN A 295 4.35 -11.85 13.50
C ASN A 295 4.49 -10.46 12.89
N ILE A 296 5.58 -10.19 12.15
CA ILE A 296 5.72 -8.95 11.39
C ILE A 296 4.60 -8.85 10.34
N GLY A 297 4.22 -9.95 9.70
CA GLY A 297 3.16 -9.97 8.68
C GLY A 297 1.76 -9.66 9.20
N THR A 298 1.50 -9.88 10.47
CA THR A 298 0.16 -9.74 11.07
C THR A 298 0.06 -8.61 12.09
N ARG A 299 1.11 -8.37 12.86
CA ARG A 299 1.14 -7.43 13.99
C ARG A 299 2.54 -6.81 14.19
N TYR A 300 3.10 -6.21 13.16
CA TYR A 300 4.47 -5.68 13.19
C TYR A 300 4.70 -4.64 14.30
N HIS A 301 3.69 -3.87 14.70
CA HIS A 301 3.77 -2.91 15.80
C HIS A 301 4.05 -3.61 17.14
N SER A 302 3.31 -4.69 17.45
CA SER A 302 3.55 -5.49 18.67
C SER A 302 4.91 -6.20 18.59
N TRP A 303 5.25 -6.76 17.42
CA TRP A 303 6.55 -7.40 17.23
C TRP A 303 7.71 -6.42 17.46
N PHE A 304 7.61 -5.17 16.93
CA PHE A 304 8.62 -4.14 17.14
C PHE A 304 8.78 -3.80 18.62
N LYS A 305 7.68 -3.61 19.35
CA LYS A 305 7.66 -3.36 20.79
C LYS A 305 8.32 -4.51 21.58
N ASP A 306 7.95 -5.76 21.27
CA ASP A 306 8.43 -6.96 21.96
C ASP A 306 9.93 -7.24 21.70
N ASN A 307 10.47 -6.71 20.61
CA ASN A 307 11.87 -6.87 20.19
C ASN A 307 12.70 -5.58 20.29
N TYR A 308 12.15 -4.52 20.85
CA TYR A 308 12.82 -3.23 20.98
C TYR A 308 14.19 -3.32 21.67
N ASP A 309 14.29 -4.16 22.70
CA ASP A 309 15.50 -4.39 23.49
C ASP A 309 16.19 -5.74 23.16
N LYS A 310 15.90 -6.36 22.00
CA LYS A 310 16.36 -7.70 21.65
C LYS A 310 16.82 -7.81 20.20
N GLY A 311 17.82 -8.67 19.98
CA GLY A 311 18.29 -9.10 18.67
C GLY A 311 18.72 -7.96 17.76
N LEU A 312 18.60 -8.17 16.45
CA LEU A 312 19.05 -7.22 15.42
C LEU A 312 18.38 -5.85 15.50
N LEU A 313 17.16 -5.78 16.01
CA LEU A 313 16.46 -4.50 16.16
C LEU A 313 17.11 -3.66 17.28
N ALA A 314 17.39 -4.28 18.43
CA ALA A 314 18.09 -3.61 19.53
C ALA A 314 19.50 -3.16 19.12
N GLU A 315 20.22 -4.00 18.37
CA GLU A 315 21.54 -3.65 17.82
C GLU A 315 21.48 -2.45 16.89
N ALA A 316 20.47 -2.39 16.00
CA ALA A 316 20.28 -1.28 15.06
C ALA A 316 19.86 0.02 15.75
N ILE A 317 19.02 -0.06 16.81
CA ILE A 317 18.60 1.10 17.60
C ILE A 317 19.76 1.59 18.48
N ASN A 318 20.52 0.68 19.05
CA ASN A 318 21.71 0.96 19.89
C ASN A 318 21.46 2.06 20.96
N GLY A 319 20.28 2.05 21.59
CA GLY A 319 19.87 3.04 22.58
C GLY A 319 19.52 4.43 22.04
N ASP A 320 19.61 4.65 20.73
CA ASP A 320 19.30 5.91 20.06
C ASP A 320 18.14 5.72 19.05
N ILE A 321 16.91 5.73 19.55
CA ILE A 321 15.73 5.60 18.70
C ILE A 321 15.55 6.80 17.76
N GLU A 322 15.97 8.01 18.17
CA GLU A 322 15.89 9.21 17.35
C GLU A 322 16.80 9.07 16.13
N GLY A 323 18.07 8.68 16.35
CA GLY A 323 19.02 8.41 15.27
C GLY A 323 18.60 7.22 14.39
N PHE A 324 18.00 6.18 14.98
CA PHE A 324 17.44 5.05 14.22
C PHE A 324 16.35 5.51 13.23
N VAL A 325 15.42 6.36 13.68
CA VAL A 325 14.37 6.90 12.79
C VAL A 325 14.97 7.81 11.72
N GLU A 326 15.86 8.73 12.10
CA GLU A 326 16.46 9.68 11.16
C GLU A 326 17.33 9.02 10.09
N LYS A 327 17.99 7.91 10.41
CA LYS A 327 18.90 7.20 9.50
C LYS A 327 18.23 5.98 8.88
N ASN A 328 17.86 5.00 9.72
CA ASN A 328 17.42 3.68 9.26
C ASN A 328 16.04 3.73 8.59
N TYR A 329 15.01 4.19 9.32
CA TYR A 329 13.66 4.32 8.75
C TYR A 329 13.65 5.17 7.48
N ARG A 330 14.30 6.35 7.52
CA ARG A 330 14.35 7.29 6.37
C ARG A 330 15.06 6.70 5.15
N PHE A 331 16.13 5.97 5.35
CA PHE A 331 16.85 5.29 4.28
C PHE A 331 15.96 4.25 3.60
N PHE A 332 15.40 3.31 4.36
CA PHE A 332 14.58 2.23 3.80
C PHE A 332 13.27 2.74 3.20
N PHE A 333 12.65 3.77 3.79
CA PHE A 333 11.49 4.42 3.21
C PHE A 333 11.80 4.99 1.82
N ARG A 334 12.89 5.73 1.67
CA ARG A 334 13.32 6.29 0.39
C ARG A 334 13.59 5.20 -0.66
N GLN A 335 14.28 4.12 -0.27
CA GLN A 335 14.53 3.01 -1.19
C GLN A 335 13.24 2.30 -1.61
N TYR A 336 12.31 2.12 -0.68
CA TYR A 336 11.01 1.54 -0.99
C TYR A 336 10.20 2.38 -1.98
N VAL A 337 10.16 3.70 -1.80
CA VAL A 337 9.51 4.64 -2.74
C VAL A 337 10.15 4.54 -4.13
N LYS A 338 11.49 4.48 -4.23
CA LYS A 338 12.18 4.30 -5.52
C LYS A 338 11.80 3.00 -6.22
N ILE A 339 11.66 1.91 -5.48
CA ILE A 339 11.17 0.63 -6.03
C ILE A 339 9.77 0.82 -6.61
N LYS A 340 8.86 1.49 -5.87
CA LYS A 340 7.50 1.79 -6.35
C LYS A 340 7.48 2.67 -7.60
N GLU A 341 8.39 3.63 -7.71
CA GLU A 341 8.57 4.46 -8.90
C GLU A 341 9.09 3.64 -10.10
N ALA A 342 10.08 2.77 -9.87
CA ALA A 342 10.63 1.90 -10.91
C ALA A 342 9.60 0.86 -11.42
N GLU A 343 8.66 0.43 -10.58
CA GLU A 343 7.51 -0.38 -11.03
C GLU A 343 6.58 0.39 -11.96
N ARG A 344 6.40 1.72 -11.78
CA ARG A 344 5.48 2.54 -12.59
C ARG A 344 6.07 3.06 -13.88
N SER A 345 7.36 3.33 -13.88
CA SER A 345 8.07 3.91 -15.04
C SER A 345 9.40 3.22 -15.26
N PHE A 346 9.69 2.89 -16.52
CA PHE A 346 10.96 2.28 -16.90
C PHE A 346 12.15 3.16 -16.50
N LYS A 347 13.08 2.58 -15.74
CA LYS A 347 14.35 3.19 -15.35
C LYS A 347 15.46 2.20 -15.68
N LYS A 348 16.43 2.62 -16.50
CA LYS A 348 17.49 1.74 -16.98
C LYS A 348 18.32 1.14 -15.84
N GLU A 349 18.55 1.91 -14.79
CA GLU A 349 19.29 1.50 -13.59
C GLU A 349 18.55 0.48 -12.70
N MET A 350 17.27 0.27 -12.95
CA MET A 350 16.39 -0.69 -12.25
C MET A 350 15.38 -1.33 -13.23
N GLU A 351 15.85 -1.71 -14.41
CA GLU A 351 14.97 -2.22 -15.47
C GLU A 351 14.26 -3.52 -15.11
N HIS A 352 14.93 -4.41 -14.37
CA HIS A 352 14.32 -5.69 -13.97
C HIS A 352 13.21 -5.51 -12.92
N VAL A 353 13.24 -4.46 -12.10
CA VAL A 353 12.10 -4.09 -11.23
C VAL A 353 10.87 -3.80 -12.07
N PHE A 354 11.06 -3.04 -13.16
CA PHE A 354 9.98 -2.71 -14.08
C PHE A 354 9.41 -3.93 -14.79
N TYR A 355 10.25 -4.84 -15.26
CA TYR A 355 9.77 -6.05 -15.95
C TYR A 355 9.13 -7.04 -14.99
N HIS A 356 9.76 -7.27 -13.82
CA HIS A 356 9.27 -8.23 -12.82
C HIS A 356 7.86 -7.91 -12.32
N GLN A 357 7.42 -6.63 -12.27
CA GLN A 357 6.08 -6.28 -11.82
C GLN A 357 4.95 -6.87 -12.69
N TYR A 358 5.20 -7.13 -13.97
CA TYR A 358 4.20 -7.69 -14.87
C TYR A 358 4.01 -9.20 -14.72
N TRP A 359 5.06 -9.89 -14.21
CA TRP A 359 4.99 -11.32 -13.90
C TRP A 359 5.80 -11.60 -12.63
N ARG A 360 5.20 -11.31 -11.48
CA ARG A 360 5.92 -11.28 -10.22
C ARG A 360 5.44 -12.32 -9.21
N ILE A 361 6.33 -12.68 -8.31
CA ILE A 361 5.96 -13.33 -7.06
C ILE A 361 5.22 -12.32 -6.15
N ALA A 362 4.51 -12.84 -5.14
CA ALA A 362 3.70 -12.00 -4.26
C ALA A 362 4.50 -10.83 -3.66
N PRO A 363 3.94 -9.59 -3.60
CA PRO A 363 4.58 -8.42 -3.02
C PRO A 363 5.12 -8.62 -1.61
N SER A 364 4.42 -9.41 -0.78
CA SER A 364 4.85 -9.76 0.58
C SER A 364 6.15 -10.57 0.64
N LEU A 365 6.61 -11.11 -0.49
CA LEU A 365 7.88 -11.85 -0.63
C LEU A 365 8.93 -11.04 -1.39
N CYS A 366 8.57 -10.35 -2.49
CA CYS A 366 9.57 -9.65 -3.31
C CYS A 366 10.11 -8.37 -2.64
N TYR A 367 9.27 -7.55 -1.99
CA TYR A 367 9.78 -6.32 -1.36
C TYR A 367 10.76 -6.57 -0.20
N PRO A 368 10.55 -7.54 0.70
CA PRO A 368 11.59 -7.90 1.66
C PRO A 368 12.91 -8.30 1.00
N LEU A 369 12.88 -9.00 -0.15
CA LEU A 369 14.08 -9.39 -0.89
C LEU A 369 14.80 -8.19 -1.51
N TYR A 370 14.08 -7.24 -2.11
CA TYR A 370 14.67 -6.01 -2.64
C TYR A 370 15.42 -5.21 -1.57
N LEU A 371 14.86 -5.13 -0.37
CA LEU A 371 15.42 -4.34 0.73
C LEU A 371 16.50 -5.09 1.53
N ALA A 372 16.55 -6.42 1.48
CA ALA A 372 17.42 -7.21 2.34
C ALA A 372 18.93 -6.93 2.16
N PRO A 373 19.49 -6.80 0.93
CA PRO A 373 20.92 -6.61 0.76
C PRO A 373 21.39 -5.18 1.04
N LEU A 374 20.47 -4.23 1.24
CA LEU A 374 20.80 -2.82 1.43
C LEU A 374 21.34 -2.56 2.83
N THR A 375 22.34 -1.69 2.91
CA THR A 375 22.93 -1.17 4.15
C THR A 375 22.94 0.36 4.14
N LEU A 376 23.09 0.98 5.31
CA LEU A 376 23.13 2.46 5.41
C LEU A 376 24.36 3.09 4.76
N GLU A 377 25.40 2.31 4.55
CA GLU A 377 26.66 2.71 3.91
C GLU A 377 26.58 2.70 2.39
N ASP A 378 25.55 2.07 1.81
CA ASP A 378 25.38 2.01 0.36
C ASP A 378 25.00 3.38 -0.20
N ASP A 379 25.73 3.82 -1.19
CA ASP A 379 25.34 4.96 -2.00
C ASP A 379 24.17 4.61 -2.93
N GLU A 380 23.69 5.59 -3.67
CA GLU A 380 22.51 5.44 -4.53
C GLU A 380 22.75 4.46 -5.68
N GLU A 381 23.95 4.46 -6.26
CA GLU A 381 24.32 3.57 -7.36
C GLU A 381 24.40 2.12 -6.89
N ILE A 382 25.00 1.88 -5.73
CA ILE A 382 25.07 0.54 -5.11
C ILE A 382 23.66 0.04 -4.75
N CYS A 383 22.81 0.91 -4.17
CA CYS A 383 21.42 0.55 -3.87
C CYS A 383 20.67 0.10 -5.13
N ASN A 384 20.74 0.89 -6.21
CA ASN A 384 20.09 0.56 -7.47
C ASN A 384 20.59 -0.77 -8.04
N LYS A 385 21.92 -0.99 -8.06
CA LYS A 385 22.53 -2.25 -8.51
C LYS A 385 22.06 -3.46 -7.70
N LYS A 386 22.01 -3.35 -6.37
CA LYS A 386 21.55 -4.44 -5.49
C LYS A 386 20.07 -4.75 -5.72
N ILE A 387 19.22 -3.72 -5.80
CA ILE A 387 17.79 -3.88 -6.05
C ILE A 387 17.56 -4.53 -7.41
N ASP A 388 18.20 -4.04 -8.46
CA ASP A 388 18.03 -4.55 -9.82
C ASP A 388 18.53 -5.99 -9.96
N LEU A 389 19.66 -6.32 -9.33
CA LEU A 389 20.19 -7.69 -9.30
C LEU A 389 19.22 -8.68 -8.64
N VAL A 390 18.59 -8.28 -7.53
CA VAL A 390 17.54 -9.09 -6.90
C VAL A 390 16.32 -9.19 -7.81
N ALA A 391 15.93 -8.11 -8.48
CA ALA A 391 14.81 -8.10 -9.42
C ALA A 391 15.06 -9.02 -10.61
N HIS A 392 16.27 -9.00 -11.18
CA HIS A 392 16.69 -9.90 -12.25
C HIS A 392 16.58 -11.38 -11.81
N PHE A 393 17.11 -11.69 -10.63
CA PHE A 393 16.94 -13.04 -10.06
C PHE A 393 15.47 -13.43 -9.92
N LEU A 394 14.61 -12.55 -9.39
CA LEU A 394 13.20 -12.86 -9.16
C LEU A 394 12.41 -13.00 -10.47
N GLU A 395 12.69 -12.16 -11.48
CA GLU A 395 12.12 -12.30 -12.82
C GLU A 395 12.52 -13.65 -13.44
N ASN A 396 13.82 -13.96 -13.42
CA ASN A 396 14.38 -15.22 -13.91
C ASN A 396 13.73 -16.42 -13.18
N PHE A 397 13.66 -16.39 -11.86
CA PHE A 397 13.02 -17.42 -11.05
C PHE A 397 11.54 -17.62 -11.41
N ALA A 398 10.76 -16.54 -11.53
CA ALA A 398 9.34 -16.62 -11.86
C ALA A 398 9.09 -17.19 -13.26
N VAL A 399 9.89 -16.75 -14.26
CA VAL A 399 9.77 -17.18 -15.65
C VAL A 399 10.12 -18.66 -15.79
N ARG A 400 11.24 -19.13 -15.21
CA ARG A 400 11.66 -20.54 -15.27
C ARG A 400 10.67 -21.47 -14.57
N ARG A 401 10.11 -21.07 -13.44
CA ARG A 401 9.06 -21.84 -12.78
C ARG A 401 7.80 -21.94 -13.63
N SER A 402 7.41 -20.84 -14.29
CA SER A 402 6.24 -20.82 -15.17
C SER A 402 6.38 -21.72 -16.38
N THR A 403 7.56 -21.73 -17.02
CA THR A 403 7.84 -22.62 -18.17
C THR A 403 7.89 -24.10 -17.77
N ASN A 404 8.06 -24.40 -16.48
CA ASN A 404 8.00 -25.76 -15.92
C ASN A 404 6.69 -26.05 -15.16
N TYR A 405 5.63 -25.28 -15.38
CA TYR A 405 4.31 -25.43 -14.74
C TYR A 405 4.36 -25.48 -13.20
N ARG A 406 5.42 -24.92 -12.58
CA ARG A 406 5.55 -24.88 -11.12
C ARG A 406 4.84 -23.65 -10.54
N LEU A 407 4.04 -23.88 -9.52
CA LEU A 407 3.38 -22.82 -8.77
C LEU A 407 4.39 -21.91 -8.07
N PHE A 408 4.08 -20.61 -8.03
CA PHE A 408 4.85 -19.61 -7.25
C PHE A 408 3.92 -18.71 -6.42
N SER A 409 2.87 -19.30 -5.84
CA SER A 409 2.03 -18.62 -4.87
C SER A 409 2.82 -18.23 -3.60
N ALA A 410 2.33 -17.22 -2.87
CA ALA A 410 2.98 -16.80 -1.63
C ALA A 410 3.13 -17.93 -0.62
N SER A 411 2.16 -18.85 -0.54
CA SER A 411 2.20 -19.99 0.37
C SER A 411 3.27 -21.02 -0.01
N SER A 412 3.43 -21.30 -1.32
CA SER A 412 4.40 -22.30 -1.81
C SER A 412 5.85 -21.82 -1.73
N LEU A 413 6.09 -20.51 -1.80
CA LEU A 413 7.43 -19.92 -1.83
C LEU A 413 7.87 -19.31 -0.50
N ARG A 414 6.96 -19.14 0.46
CA ARG A 414 7.24 -18.38 1.69
C ARG A 414 8.52 -18.85 2.38
N TYR A 415 8.67 -20.13 2.63
CA TYR A 415 9.83 -20.66 3.36
C TYR A 415 11.15 -20.39 2.63
N THR A 416 11.19 -20.68 1.34
CA THR A 416 12.38 -20.47 0.49
C THR A 416 12.75 -18.98 0.44
N MET A 417 11.78 -18.10 0.15
CA MET A 417 12.03 -16.67 0.01
C MET A 417 12.39 -16.00 1.34
N CYS A 418 11.79 -16.40 2.45
CA CYS A 418 12.17 -15.89 3.76
C CYS A 418 13.58 -16.34 4.18
N ASN A 419 14.01 -17.55 3.83
CA ASN A 419 15.38 -17.96 4.05
C ASN A 419 16.34 -17.18 3.15
N LEU A 420 15.98 -16.95 1.89
CA LEU A 420 16.79 -16.13 0.99
C LEU A 420 16.96 -14.69 1.52
N VAL A 421 15.91 -14.05 2.07
CA VAL A 421 16.00 -12.75 2.74
C VAL A 421 17.13 -12.74 3.78
N LYS A 422 17.20 -13.76 4.64
CA LYS A 422 18.27 -13.87 5.66
C LYS A 422 19.65 -14.07 5.05
N THR A 423 19.73 -14.86 3.99
CA THR A 423 21.00 -15.21 3.33
C THR A 423 21.62 -14.03 2.59
N ILE A 424 20.80 -13.16 1.98
CA ILE A 424 21.29 -12.02 1.20
C ILE A 424 21.40 -10.72 2.00
N ARG A 425 20.95 -10.69 3.25
CA ARG A 425 20.92 -9.50 4.09
C ARG A 425 22.30 -8.88 4.22
N GLY A 426 22.41 -7.57 3.90
CA GLY A 426 23.60 -6.76 4.05
C GLY A 426 24.79 -7.17 3.17
N LYS A 427 24.60 -8.06 2.18
CA LYS A 427 25.69 -8.46 1.28
C LYS A 427 26.11 -7.32 0.36
N ASN A 428 27.41 -7.23 0.06
CA ASN A 428 27.90 -6.40 -1.04
C ASN A 428 27.46 -6.96 -2.41
N VAL A 429 27.71 -6.22 -3.49
CA VAL A 429 27.21 -6.57 -4.83
C VAL A 429 27.77 -7.92 -5.32
N GLU A 430 29.06 -8.19 -5.11
CA GLU A 430 29.75 -9.41 -5.57
C GLU A 430 29.20 -10.64 -4.83
N ASP A 431 29.13 -10.58 -3.49
CA ASP A 431 28.62 -11.68 -2.66
C ASP A 431 27.13 -11.92 -2.89
N LEU A 432 26.36 -10.84 -3.12
CA LEU A 432 24.95 -10.92 -3.47
C LEU A 432 24.77 -11.67 -4.80
N ARG A 433 25.50 -11.25 -5.85
CA ARG A 433 25.47 -11.89 -7.16
C ARG A 433 25.83 -13.38 -7.06
N ALA A 434 26.93 -13.71 -6.40
CA ALA A 434 27.37 -15.10 -6.22
C ALA A 434 26.32 -15.95 -5.51
N THR A 435 25.66 -15.39 -4.48
CA THR A 435 24.59 -16.06 -3.75
C THR A 435 23.38 -16.32 -4.66
N LEU A 436 22.92 -15.31 -5.40
CA LEU A 436 21.75 -15.43 -6.27
C LEU A 436 22.00 -16.36 -7.46
N ILE A 437 23.22 -16.37 -8.03
CA ILE A 437 23.62 -17.33 -9.07
C ILE A 437 23.46 -18.76 -8.55
N LYS A 438 23.96 -19.05 -7.35
CA LYS A 438 23.84 -20.38 -6.75
C LYS A 438 22.39 -20.82 -6.59
N GLU A 439 21.50 -19.93 -6.17
CA GLU A 439 20.05 -20.20 -6.09
C GLU A 439 19.43 -20.44 -7.49
N THR A 440 20.00 -19.86 -8.55
CA THR A 440 19.56 -20.01 -9.93
C THR A 440 20.00 -21.35 -10.53
N GLU A 441 21.11 -21.94 -10.09
CA GLU A 441 21.64 -23.22 -10.60
C GLU A 441 20.66 -24.39 -10.39
N GLU A 442 19.84 -24.35 -9.32
CA GLU A 442 18.86 -25.39 -8.99
C GLU A 442 17.57 -25.29 -9.82
N ILE A 443 17.45 -24.29 -10.72
CA ILE A 443 16.23 -24.06 -11.51
C ILE A 443 16.41 -24.68 -12.90
N ASP A 444 15.32 -25.28 -13.46
CA ASP A 444 15.32 -25.94 -14.76
C ASP A 444 15.71 -25.02 -15.92
N ASP A 445 16.41 -25.58 -16.92
CA ASP A 445 16.85 -24.89 -18.11
C ASP A 445 15.73 -24.72 -19.15
N PHE A 446 15.73 -23.60 -19.86
CA PHE A 446 14.77 -23.32 -20.93
C PHE A 446 14.84 -24.32 -22.07
N ASP A 447 16.03 -24.82 -22.40
CA ASP A 447 16.23 -25.84 -23.43
C ASP A 447 15.50 -27.16 -23.12
N LYS A 448 15.20 -27.43 -21.84
CA LYS A 448 14.45 -28.60 -21.39
C LYS A 448 12.96 -28.33 -21.26
N THR A 449 12.59 -27.12 -20.85
CA THR A 449 11.19 -26.77 -20.51
C THR A 449 10.39 -26.27 -21.71
N LEU A 450 10.94 -25.35 -22.51
CA LEU A 450 10.22 -24.73 -23.62
C LEU A 450 9.81 -25.66 -24.76
N PRO A 451 10.56 -26.71 -25.15
CA PRO A 451 10.09 -27.65 -26.15
C PRO A 451 8.79 -28.35 -25.77
N ASN A 452 8.54 -28.50 -24.47
CA ASN A 452 7.34 -29.15 -23.92
C ASN A 452 6.30 -28.16 -23.39
N PHE A 453 6.57 -26.85 -23.49
CA PHE A 453 5.68 -25.84 -22.95
C PHE A 453 4.53 -25.53 -23.92
N ARG A 454 3.30 -25.54 -23.43
CA ARG A 454 2.07 -25.45 -24.21
C ARG A 454 1.13 -24.38 -23.65
N LEU A 455 0.43 -23.70 -24.54
CA LEU A 455 -0.67 -22.80 -24.17
C LEU A 455 -1.85 -23.60 -23.60
N HIS A 456 -2.39 -23.11 -22.52
CA HIS A 456 -3.69 -23.49 -21.95
C HIS A 456 -4.36 -22.29 -21.28
N GLY A 457 -5.65 -22.42 -20.92
CA GLY A 457 -6.47 -21.29 -20.47
C GLY A 457 -5.88 -20.45 -19.33
N MET A 458 -5.16 -21.11 -18.38
CA MET A 458 -4.64 -20.41 -17.20
C MET A 458 -3.27 -19.75 -17.41
N ASN A 459 -2.47 -20.16 -18.39
CA ASN A 459 -1.11 -19.62 -18.60
C ASN A 459 -1.02 -18.58 -19.72
N ARG A 460 -2.14 -18.24 -20.38
CA ARG A 460 -2.18 -17.21 -21.45
C ARG A 460 -1.58 -15.86 -21.02
N PRO A 461 -1.83 -15.33 -19.80
CA PRO A 461 -1.18 -14.11 -19.34
C PRO A 461 0.34 -14.21 -19.25
N PHE A 462 0.85 -15.36 -18.79
CA PHE A 462 2.29 -15.61 -18.76
C PHE A 462 2.89 -15.66 -20.17
N ILE A 463 2.25 -16.38 -21.09
CA ILE A 463 2.72 -16.47 -22.49
C ILE A 463 2.75 -15.09 -23.13
N LYS A 464 1.72 -14.25 -22.90
CA LYS A 464 1.73 -12.87 -23.37
C LYS A 464 2.94 -12.10 -22.84
N TYR A 465 3.20 -12.19 -21.52
CA TYR A 465 4.37 -11.58 -20.92
C TYR A 465 5.69 -12.10 -21.53
N PHE A 466 5.84 -13.41 -21.66
CA PHE A 466 7.02 -14.05 -22.22
C PHE A 466 7.29 -13.58 -23.67
N LEU A 467 6.27 -13.62 -24.53
CA LEU A 467 6.37 -13.17 -25.91
C LEU A 467 6.67 -11.67 -26.01
N ALA A 468 6.07 -10.85 -25.15
CA ALA A 468 6.34 -9.41 -25.10
C ALA A 468 7.81 -9.12 -24.75
N ARG A 469 8.36 -9.86 -23.78
CA ARG A 469 9.78 -9.72 -23.36
C ARG A 469 10.75 -10.13 -24.46
N ILE A 470 10.56 -11.30 -25.07
CA ILE A 470 11.45 -11.77 -26.15
C ILE A 470 11.35 -10.87 -27.39
N THR A 471 10.15 -10.40 -27.74
CA THR A 471 9.94 -9.51 -28.89
C THR A 471 10.67 -8.17 -28.64
N SER A 472 10.41 -7.54 -27.50
CA SER A 472 11.04 -6.26 -27.15
C SER A 472 12.56 -6.33 -27.03
N TYR A 473 13.10 -7.44 -26.49
CA TYR A 473 14.55 -7.66 -26.44
C TYR A 473 15.19 -7.69 -27.84
N ILE A 474 14.55 -8.34 -28.80
CA ILE A 474 15.03 -8.39 -30.18
C ILE A 474 14.93 -7.01 -30.83
N GLU A 475 13.86 -6.28 -30.62
CA GLU A 475 13.63 -4.94 -31.16
C GLU A 475 14.66 -3.95 -30.63
N GLU A 476 14.89 -3.94 -29.33
CA GLU A 476 15.88 -3.08 -28.68
C GLU A 476 17.29 -3.39 -29.17
N GLY A 477 17.66 -4.67 -29.21
CA GLY A 477 18.95 -5.14 -29.74
C GLY A 477 19.14 -4.87 -31.22
N SER A 478 18.05 -4.71 -31.98
CA SER A 478 18.05 -4.33 -33.40
C SER A 478 17.93 -2.83 -33.65
N GLY A 479 17.95 -1.99 -32.58
CA GLY A 479 17.87 -0.54 -32.68
C GLY A 479 16.47 0.02 -33.00
N MET A 480 15.43 -0.79 -32.79
CA MET A 480 14.04 -0.40 -33.02
C MET A 480 13.37 0.24 -31.78
N GLY A 481 14.06 0.25 -30.64
CA GLY A 481 13.52 0.71 -29.36
C GLY A 481 12.85 -0.39 -28.55
N ASN A 482 12.40 -0.03 -27.33
CA ASN A 482 11.75 -0.95 -26.40
C ASN A 482 10.22 -0.74 -26.45
N HIS A 483 9.47 -1.72 -26.96
CA HIS A 483 8.02 -1.66 -27.09
C HIS A 483 7.28 -2.58 -26.10
N PHE A 484 7.95 -3.04 -25.04
CA PHE A 484 7.36 -3.98 -24.07
C PHE A 484 6.02 -3.51 -23.50
N VAL A 485 5.92 -2.22 -23.13
CA VAL A 485 4.69 -1.64 -22.58
C VAL A 485 3.56 -1.67 -23.58
N ASP A 486 3.86 -1.42 -24.86
CA ASP A 486 2.86 -1.48 -25.95
C ASP A 486 2.25 -2.88 -26.08
N TYR A 487 3.06 -3.91 -25.92
CA TYR A 487 2.61 -5.31 -25.95
C TYR A 487 1.79 -5.69 -24.73
N MET A 488 2.17 -5.21 -23.55
CA MET A 488 1.51 -5.57 -22.31
C MET A 488 0.25 -4.73 -22.05
N ARG A 489 0.34 -3.41 -22.15
CA ARG A 489 -0.76 -2.50 -21.81
C ARG A 489 -0.54 -1.12 -22.44
N ASN A 490 -1.10 -0.88 -23.61
CA ASN A 490 -1.16 0.47 -24.18
C ASN A 490 -2.62 0.92 -24.29
N PRO A 491 -3.07 1.91 -23.48
CA PRO A 491 -4.45 2.40 -23.52
C PRO A 491 -4.80 3.11 -24.84
N ASN A 492 -3.79 3.54 -25.61
CA ASN A 492 -3.96 4.29 -26.86
C ASN A 492 -3.91 3.40 -28.11
N ARG A 493 -3.70 2.08 -27.96
CA ARG A 493 -3.61 1.13 -29.07
C ARG A 493 -4.54 -0.05 -28.84
N LYS A 494 -4.88 -0.77 -29.91
CA LYS A 494 -5.53 -2.07 -29.79
C LYS A 494 -4.65 -3.00 -28.99
N PRO A 495 -5.22 -3.76 -28.01
CA PRO A 495 -4.43 -4.69 -27.20
C PRO A 495 -3.79 -5.76 -28.08
N PHE A 496 -2.57 -6.12 -27.78
CA PHE A 496 -1.91 -7.28 -28.36
C PHE A 496 -2.43 -8.57 -27.70
N GLU A 497 -2.61 -9.59 -28.52
CA GLU A 497 -3.06 -10.92 -28.08
C GLU A 497 -2.10 -12.00 -28.56
N VAL A 498 -2.14 -13.13 -27.85
CA VAL A 498 -1.40 -14.34 -28.25
C VAL A 498 -2.12 -14.99 -29.41
N GLU A 499 -1.42 -15.14 -30.54
CA GLU A 499 -1.91 -15.68 -31.78
C GLU A 499 -1.17 -16.97 -32.15
N HIS A 500 -1.91 -17.93 -32.72
CA HIS A 500 -1.35 -19.11 -33.32
C HIS A 500 -0.93 -18.84 -34.77
N VAL A 501 0.27 -19.26 -35.15
CA VAL A 501 0.71 -19.24 -36.54
C VAL A 501 -0.12 -20.23 -37.35
N TRP A 502 -0.32 -21.46 -36.84
CA TRP A 502 -1.26 -22.39 -37.43
C TRP A 502 -2.71 -22.03 -37.13
N SER A 503 -3.55 -22.06 -38.19
CA SER A 503 -5.01 -21.98 -38.03
C SER A 503 -5.58 -23.28 -37.47
N GLU A 504 -6.83 -23.26 -36.96
CA GLU A 504 -7.46 -24.41 -36.32
C GLU A 504 -8.06 -25.36 -37.38
N HIS A 505 -7.22 -25.81 -38.34
CA HIS A 505 -7.59 -26.64 -39.47
C HIS A 505 -6.71 -27.88 -39.51
N PHE A 506 -7.10 -28.93 -38.76
CA PHE A 506 -6.40 -30.23 -38.73
C PHE A 506 -6.27 -30.81 -40.14
N GLU A 507 -7.28 -30.67 -40.99
CA GLU A 507 -7.34 -31.18 -42.36
C GLU A 507 -6.18 -30.67 -43.24
N TRP A 508 -5.55 -29.52 -42.92
CA TRP A 508 -4.39 -28.99 -43.64
C TRP A 508 -3.06 -29.63 -43.23
N HIS A 509 -3.07 -30.46 -42.18
CA HIS A 509 -1.88 -31.03 -41.56
C HIS A 509 -1.94 -32.58 -41.45
N THR A 510 -2.80 -33.21 -42.28
CA THR A 510 -2.96 -34.70 -42.29
C THR A 510 -1.74 -35.41 -42.84
N ASP A 511 -0.82 -34.71 -43.50
CA ASP A 511 0.50 -35.19 -43.92
C ASP A 511 1.48 -35.37 -42.73
N GLU A 512 1.25 -34.63 -41.62
CA GLU A 512 2.13 -34.65 -40.44
C GLU A 512 1.48 -35.27 -39.20
N PHE A 513 0.14 -35.34 -39.13
CA PHE A 513 -0.62 -35.82 -37.99
C PHE A 513 -1.71 -36.79 -38.39
N THR A 514 -1.88 -37.84 -37.60
CA THR A 514 -2.96 -38.82 -37.76
C THR A 514 -4.14 -38.56 -36.82
N GLN A 515 -3.94 -37.75 -35.76
CA GLN A 515 -4.95 -37.48 -34.74
C GLN A 515 -5.03 -35.98 -34.44
N THR A 516 -6.25 -35.45 -34.26
CA THR A 516 -6.52 -34.06 -33.94
C THR A 516 -5.89 -33.62 -32.61
N ASP A 517 -5.85 -34.51 -31.60
CA ASP A 517 -5.27 -34.17 -30.29
C ASP A 517 -3.76 -33.94 -30.38
N GLU A 518 -3.04 -34.67 -31.21
CA GLU A 518 -1.61 -34.46 -31.46
C GLU A 518 -1.38 -33.13 -32.17
N PHE A 519 -2.18 -32.81 -33.19
CA PHE A 519 -2.15 -31.52 -33.90
C PHE A 519 -2.39 -30.36 -32.92
N ASN A 520 -3.44 -30.44 -32.08
CA ASN A 520 -3.74 -29.41 -31.10
C ASN A 520 -2.63 -29.21 -30.08
N ALA A 521 -1.97 -30.32 -29.65
CA ALA A 521 -0.83 -30.23 -28.76
C ALA A 521 0.35 -29.50 -29.38
N PHE A 522 0.61 -29.72 -30.70
CA PHE A 522 1.66 -28.97 -31.41
C PHE A 522 1.27 -27.54 -31.70
N ARG A 523 0.04 -27.28 -32.12
CA ARG A 523 -0.49 -25.94 -32.34
C ARG A 523 -0.40 -25.07 -31.07
N ASN A 524 -0.58 -25.65 -29.89
CA ASN A 524 -0.42 -24.95 -28.62
C ASN A 524 1.04 -24.83 -28.14
N SER A 525 2.04 -25.33 -28.90
CA SER A 525 3.45 -25.15 -28.54
C SER A 525 3.86 -23.70 -28.58
N ILE A 526 4.75 -23.30 -27.66
CA ILE A 526 5.22 -21.90 -27.60
C ILE A 526 5.84 -21.42 -28.91
N GLY A 527 6.43 -22.32 -29.73
CA GLY A 527 7.01 -22.00 -31.03
C GLY A 527 6.00 -21.69 -32.12
N ASP A 528 4.71 -22.04 -31.94
CA ASP A 528 3.61 -21.66 -32.82
C ASP A 528 2.95 -20.33 -32.41
N LEU A 529 3.41 -19.68 -31.35
CA LEU A 529 2.76 -18.50 -30.77
C LEU A 529 3.55 -17.22 -31.02
N ILE A 530 2.84 -16.15 -31.38
CA ILE A 530 3.34 -14.80 -31.56
C ILE A 530 2.35 -13.78 -30.95
N LEU A 531 2.74 -12.52 -30.87
CA LEU A 531 1.84 -11.41 -30.47
C LEU A 531 1.38 -10.64 -31.70
N LEU A 532 0.07 -10.48 -31.87
CA LEU A 532 -0.52 -9.62 -32.88
C LEU A 532 -1.55 -8.67 -32.27
N PRO A 533 -1.77 -7.47 -32.88
CA PRO A 533 -2.84 -6.57 -32.45
C PRO A 533 -4.21 -7.21 -32.59
N ASN A 534 -5.09 -7.04 -31.61
CA ASN A 534 -6.49 -7.47 -31.72
C ASN A 534 -7.17 -6.90 -32.98
N GLY A 535 -7.90 -7.73 -33.71
CA GLY A 535 -8.51 -7.40 -34.98
C GLY A 535 -7.66 -7.74 -36.22
N VAL A 536 -6.32 -7.67 -36.12
CA VAL A 536 -5.40 -8.28 -37.10
C VAL A 536 -5.47 -9.80 -36.93
N ASN A 537 -5.39 -10.25 -35.68
CA ASN A 537 -5.57 -11.62 -35.26
C ASN A 537 -6.86 -12.23 -35.87
N GLN A 538 -7.99 -11.57 -35.68
CA GLN A 538 -9.27 -12.06 -36.19
C GLN A 538 -9.33 -12.19 -37.73
N SER A 539 -8.60 -11.34 -38.45
CA SER A 539 -8.59 -11.38 -39.92
C SER A 539 -7.72 -12.52 -40.48
N TYR A 540 -6.79 -13.08 -39.68
CA TYR A 540 -5.89 -14.14 -40.14
C TYR A 540 -6.30 -15.54 -39.63
N ASN A 541 -7.36 -15.64 -38.84
CA ASN A 541 -7.74 -16.86 -38.09
C ASN A 541 -7.93 -18.09 -38.99
N ASP A 542 -8.53 -17.89 -40.19
CA ASP A 542 -8.87 -18.96 -41.13
C ASP A 542 -7.94 -19.00 -42.36
N MET A 543 -6.78 -18.33 -42.30
CA MET A 543 -5.82 -18.32 -43.41
C MET A 543 -4.79 -19.43 -43.26
N PRO A 544 -4.42 -20.13 -44.34
CA PRO A 544 -3.20 -20.96 -44.34
C PRO A 544 -1.95 -20.12 -44.03
N VAL A 545 -0.93 -20.73 -43.43
CA VAL A 545 0.30 -20.02 -43.04
C VAL A 545 0.93 -19.28 -44.21
N VAL A 546 0.97 -19.89 -45.39
CA VAL A 546 1.56 -19.28 -46.59
C VAL A 546 0.88 -17.95 -46.96
N GLU A 547 -0.42 -17.83 -46.71
CA GLU A 547 -1.16 -16.60 -46.93
C GLU A 547 -0.97 -15.56 -45.78
N LYS A 548 -0.69 -16.01 -44.54
CA LYS A 548 -0.37 -15.13 -43.40
C LYS A 548 0.99 -14.46 -43.55
N LEU A 549 2.00 -15.18 -44.07
CA LEU A 549 3.38 -14.71 -44.13
C LEU A 549 3.56 -13.31 -44.77
N PRO A 550 2.95 -12.97 -45.93
CA PRO A 550 3.08 -11.63 -46.49
C PRO A 550 2.51 -10.50 -45.61
N HIS A 551 1.64 -10.82 -44.67
CA HIS A 551 1.04 -9.86 -43.76
C HIS A 551 1.96 -9.63 -42.53
N TYR A 552 2.68 -10.64 -42.07
CA TYR A 552 3.56 -10.57 -40.90
C TYR A 552 4.69 -9.56 -41.03
N ILE A 553 5.06 -9.17 -42.28
CA ILE A 553 6.10 -8.15 -42.49
C ILE A 553 5.72 -6.75 -41.95
N LYS A 554 4.43 -6.51 -41.70
CA LYS A 554 3.91 -5.25 -41.17
C LYS A 554 3.78 -5.23 -39.65
N GLU A 555 4.00 -6.37 -39.00
CA GLU A 555 3.80 -6.59 -37.58
C GLU A 555 5.12 -6.40 -36.80
N ASN A 556 5.20 -6.84 -35.53
CA ASN A 556 6.41 -6.79 -34.73
C ASN A 556 7.53 -7.67 -35.29
N ILE A 557 8.77 -7.46 -34.81
CA ILE A 557 9.95 -8.13 -35.34
C ILE A 557 9.87 -9.66 -35.24
N LEU A 558 9.19 -10.21 -34.23
CA LEU A 558 9.06 -11.65 -34.06
C LEU A 558 8.15 -12.26 -35.14
N ALA A 559 7.10 -11.56 -35.57
CA ALA A 559 6.28 -11.91 -36.71
C ALA A 559 7.03 -11.67 -38.02
N GLN A 560 7.68 -10.52 -38.19
CA GLN A 560 8.51 -10.22 -39.38
C GLN A 560 9.57 -11.29 -39.64
N SER A 561 10.11 -11.92 -38.58
CA SER A 561 11.15 -12.96 -38.66
C SER A 561 10.75 -14.20 -39.45
N PHE A 562 9.46 -14.39 -39.75
CA PHE A 562 9.01 -15.42 -40.66
C PHE A 562 9.30 -15.13 -42.14
N CYS A 563 9.51 -13.84 -42.50
CA CYS A 563 9.64 -13.38 -43.88
C CYS A 563 11.10 -13.16 -44.26
N ALA A 564 11.53 -13.62 -45.43
CA ALA A 564 12.88 -13.39 -45.97
C ALA A 564 13.26 -11.92 -46.05
N SER A 565 12.29 -11.05 -46.37
CA SER A 565 12.50 -9.61 -46.48
C SER A 565 12.92 -8.94 -45.15
N ALA A 566 12.64 -9.52 -43.98
CA ALA A 566 13.11 -9.00 -42.69
C ALA A 566 14.63 -9.09 -42.58
N TYR A 567 15.24 -10.11 -43.14
CA TYR A 567 16.71 -10.33 -43.12
C TYR A 567 17.43 -9.49 -44.20
N GLU A 568 16.73 -9.18 -45.29
CA GLU A 568 17.29 -8.39 -46.40
C GLU A 568 17.23 -6.91 -46.11
N LYS A 569 16.11 -6.44 -45.53
CA LYS A 569 15.82 -5.02 -45.38
C LYS A 569 16.15 -4.45 -43.99
N ASN A 570 16.49 -5.29 -43.02
CA ASN A 570 16.88 -4.87 -41.68
C ASN A 570 18.29 -5.37 -41.31
N PRO A 571 19.36 -4.64 -41.71
CA PRO A 571 20.74 -5.02 -41.43
C PRO A 571 21.06 -5.04 -39.92
N SER A 572 20.39 -4.19 -39.12
CA SER A 572 20.58 -4.16 -37.68
C SER A 572 20.04 -5.43 -37.01
N PHE A 573 18.88 -5.92 -37.42
CA PHE A 573 18.34 -7.20 -36.99
C PHE A 573 19.28 -8.35 -37.35
N LYS A 574 19.79 -8.37 -38.60
CA LYS A 574 20.75 -9.39 -39.04
C LYS A 574 22.07 -9.36 -38.24
N ALA A 575 22.56 -8.17 -37.93
CA ALA A 575 23.76 -8.02 -37.10
C ALA A 575 23.51 -8.52 -35.69
N PHE A 576 22.35 -8.19 -35.09
CA PHE A 576 21.97 -8.61 -33.76
C PHE A 576 21.87 -10.15 -33.64
N ILE A 577 21.16 -10.83 -34.54
CA ILE A 577 21.02 -12.29 -34.50
C ILE A 577 22.34 -12.99 -34.72
N THR A 578 23.24 -12.45 -35.58
CA THR A 578 24.58 -13.00 -35.82
C THR A 578 25.45 -12.85 -34.58
N LYS A 579 25.45 -11.65 -33.97
CA LYS A 579 26.22 -11.37 -32.75
C LYS A 579 25.84 -12.29 -31.59
N ASN A 580 24.54 -12.59 -31.44
CA ASN A 580 24.02 -13.39 -30.35
C ASN A 580 23.85 -14.89 -30.72
N ASN A 581 24.28 -15.29 -31.90
CA ASN A 581 24.18 -16.66 -32.39
C ASN A 581 22.74 -17.22 -32.29
N LEU A 582 21.73 -16.40 -32.63
CA LEU A 582 20.34 -16.79 -32.57
C LEU A 582 19.91 -17.47 -33.88
N PRO A 583 19.31 -18.69 -33.82
CA PRO A 583 19.00 -19.49 -35.01
C PRO A 583 17.71 -19.04 -35.72
N PHE A 584 17.59 -17.76 -36.04
CA PHE A 584 16.50 -17.24 -36.85
C PHE A 584 16.64 -17.65 -38.31
N LYS A 585 15.53 -18.01 -38.93
CA LYS A 585 15.41 -18.25 -40.38
C LYS A 585 14.05 -17.80 -40.92
N PRO A 586 13.94 -17.44 -42.20
CA PRO A 586 12.66 -17.24 -42.84
C PRO A 586 11.99 -18.58 -43.20
N TYR A 587 10.68 -18.55 -43.43
CA TYR A 587 9.87 -19.70 -43.79
C TYR A 587 9.12 -19.44 -45.11
N THR A 588 9.03 -20.45 -45.97
CA THR A 588 8.15 -20.46 -47.15
C THR A 588 6.90 -21.29 -46.89
N ASP A 589 6.99 -22.22 -45.97
CA ASP A 589 5.93 -23.00 -45.36
C ASP A 589 6.31 -23.19 -43.89
N PHE A 590 5.37 -23.60 -43.03
CA PHE A 590 5.63 -23.75 -41.62
C PHE A 590 5.06 -25.06 -41.09
N LYS A 591 5.96 -26.01 -40.85
CA LYS A 591 5.68 -27.39 -40.55
C LYS A 591 5.97 -27.75 -39.07
N LYS A 592 5.58 -28.93 -38.65
CA LYS A 592 5.83 -29.51 -37.31
C LYS A 592 7.28 -29.30 -36.83
N LYS A 593 8.26 -29.57 -37.74
CA LYS A 593 9.68 -29.37 -37.44
C LYS A 593 10.02 -27.91 -37.19
N ASP A 594 9.41 -26.98 -37.92
CA ASP A 594 9.67 -25.55 -37.80
C ASP A 594 9.17 -25.01 -36.46
N ILE A 595 8.01 -25.51 -35.97
CA ILE A 595 7.54 -25.21 -34.61
C ILE A 595 8.55 -25.63 -33.55
N GLN A 596 9.13 -26.85 -33.68
CA GLN A 596 10.15 -27.35 -32.75
C GLN A 596 11.43 -26.48 -32.78
N GLU A 597 11.87 -26.10 -33.97
CA GLU A 597 13.02 -25.19 -34.13
C GLU A 597 12.74 -23.81 -33.53
N ARG A 598 11.51 -23.27 -33.65
CA ARG A 598 11.13 -22.03 -32.99
C ARG A 598 11.02 -22.16 -31.46
N CYS A 599 10.61 -23.30 -30.93
CA CYS A 599 10.72 -23.55 -29.48
C CYS A 599 12.18 -23.43 -29.01
N SER A 600 13.12 -23.99 -29.78
CA SER A 600 14.56 -23.89 -29.49
C SER A 600 15.09 -22.47 -29.66
N LEU A 601 14.63 -21.73 -30.69
CA LEU A 601 14.93 -20.31 -30.84
C LEU A 601 14.46 -19.49 -29.64
N TYR A 602 13.23 -19.71 -29.18
CA TYR A 602 12.69 -19.00 -28.01
C TYR A 602 13.45 -19.36 -26.73
N ALA A 603 13.91 -20.61 -26.59
CA ALA A 603 14.79 -21.02 -25.50
C ALA A 603 16.14 -20.30 -25.55
N ALA A 604 16.75 -20.18 -26.75
CA ALA A 604 17.98 -19.43 -26.93
C ALA A 604 17.81 -17.96 -26.53
N ILE A 605 16.75 -17.29 -27.00
CA ILE A 605 16.47 -15.89 -26.64
C ILE A 605 16.22 -15.76 -25.12
N ALA A 606 15.44 -16.67 -24.54
CA ALA A 606 15.17 -16.68 -23.11
C ALA A 606 16.45 -16.85 -22.27
N ASN A 607 17.41 -17.67 -22.73
CA ASN A 607 18.71 -17.83 -22.07
C ASN A 607 19.58 -16.55 -22.14
N HIS A 608 19.37 -15.66 -23.12
CA HIS A 608 20.01 -14.34 -23.15
C HIS A 608 19.35 -13.38 -22.16
N ILE A 609 18.02 -13.31 -22.12
CA ILE A 609 17.28 -12.37 -21.27
C ILE A 609 17.39 -12.77 -19.80
N TRP A 610 17.10 -14.03 -19.50
CA TRP A 610 17.07 -14.61 -18.15
C TRP A 610 18.27 -15.56 -17.97
N ASN A 611 19.47 -15.02 -18.17
CA ASN A 611 20.70 -15.81 -18.02
C ASN A 611 20.95 -16.18 -16.55
N LYS A 612 21.67 -17.28 -16.34
CA LYS A 612 21.99 -17.75 -14.99
C LYS A 612 23.14 -16.99 -14.33
N SER A 613 23.93 -16.21 -15.10
CA SER A 613 25.00 -15.36 -14.58
C SER A 613 24.48 -14.05 -13.99
N LEU A 614 23.21 -13.72 -14.23
CA LEU A 614 22.60 -12.46 -13.80
C LEU A 614 23.41 -11.23 -14.27
N GLU A 615 23.85 -11.26 -15.53
CA GLU A 615 24.61 -10.17 -16.20
C GLU A 615 23.69 -9.26 -17.00
#